data_a13e52a0af9d3ac64ac019b8e76d4ae6
#
_entry.id   a13e52a0af9d3ac64ac019b8e76d4ae6
#
_cell.length_a   1.000
_cell.length_b   1.000
_cell.length_c   1.000
_cell.angle_alpha   90.00
_cell.angle_beta   90.00
_cell.angle_gamma   90.00
#
_symmetry.space_group_name_H-M   'P 1'
#
loop_
_entity.id
_entity.type
_entity.pdbx_description
1 polymer ?
#
loop_
_entity_poly.entity_id
_entity_poly.type
_entity_poly.pdbx_seq_one_letter_code
_entity_poly.pdbx_strand_id
1 'polypeptide(L)'
;AGQLLNVPFAEATAPNYTAWSAAGATALVQGYVRANGNGTLTIGCYLYDTAQQRELARQGYVLPYGEWRRAAHKCADMVYTRLTGEGPYFDSRVLYVSETGPKGKRIKRLAMMDQDGANHRFLTNGQYIVLTPRWSPNQQSIVYMSYRNERPSIYVYDLGSARERLLVPDTNLNFAPRVSPDGKWVLFSMAIGGNTDIYRVAISGGTPQRLTTAPGIDTGGSYSPDGRRIVFESDRSGTQQLYVMNADGSQQQRISFGGGRYATPAWSPRGDLIAFTRISGNFRIGVMSPSGGGEHLLTNQWQDEGPSWSPNGRVLMFFRASQGGRGTADLWSVDLTGVNERAVPTPLDGSDPDWGPLRR
;
A
#
# COMPACT_ATOMS: atom_id res chain seq x y z
N ALA A 1 -27.35 24.35 5.26
CA ALA A 1 -26.10 23.74 5.79
C ALA A 1 -25.14 24.82 6.32
N GLY A 2 -24.92 25.96 5.62
CA GLY A 2 -23.97 27.00 6.04
C GLY A 2 -24.25 27.65 7.40
N GLN A 3 -25.48 27.79 7.80
CA GLN A 3 -25.84 28.37 9.10
C GLN A 3 -25.60 27.40 10.28
N LEU A 4 -25.62 26.10 10.05
CA LEU A 4 -25.37 25.09 11.08
C LEU A 4 -23.85 24.91 11.36
N LEU A 5 -22.98 25.31 10.44
CA LEU A 5 -21.53 25.19 10.55
C LEU A 5 -20.86 26.30 11.37
N ASN A 6 -21.60 27.43 11.63
CA ASN A 6 -21.06 28.60 12.34
C ASN A 6 -21.36 28.64 13.85
N VAL A 7 -21.89 27.55 14.42
CA VAL A 7 -22.12 27.45 15.86
C VAL A 7 -20.85 26.93 16.53
N PRO A 8 -20.22 27.69 17.46
CA PRO A 8 -19.07 27.15 18.21
C PRO A 8 -19.53 25.97 19.08
N PHE A 9 -18.85 24.84 18.94
CA PHE A 9 -19.13 23.65 19.72
C PHE A 9 -18.39 23.71 21.06
N ALA A 10 -19.14 23.62 22.17
CA ALA A 10 -18.56 23.28 23.46
C ALA A 10 -18.24 21.76 23.51
N GLU A 11 -17.26 21.37 24.32
CA GLU A 11 -16.75 19.98 24.40
C GLU A 11 -17.81 18.90 24.68
N ALA A 12 -19.02 19.26 25.07
CA ALA A 12 -20.06 18.31 25.45
C ALA A 12 -21.47 18.71 25.00
N THR A 13 -21.60 19.56 24.00
CA THR A 13 -22.92 20.03 23.53
C THR A 13 -23.56 19.00 22.59
N ALA A 14 -24.70 18.46 22.95
CA ALA A 14 -25.48 17.61 22.05
C ALA A 14 -25.88 18.40 20.79
N PRO A 15 -25.81 17.79 19.59
CA PRO A 15 -26.19 18.45 18.37
C PRO A 15 -27.70 18.72 18.30
N ASN A 16 -28.09 19.74 17.52
CA ASN A 16 -29.51 19.91 17.16
C ASN A 16 -29.89 18.83 16.12
N TYR A 17 -30.23 17.64 16.61
CA TYR A 17 -30.58 16.49 15.78
C TYR A 17 -31.69 16.79 14.78
N THR A 18 -32.73 17.51 15.20
CA THR A 18 -33.85 17.87 14.33
C THR A 18 -33.42 18.70 13.15
N ALA A 19 -32.57 19.71 13.38
CA ALA A 19 -32.06 20.56 12.29
C ALA A 19 -31.15 19.78 11.32
N TRP A 20 -30.31 18.92 11.82
CA TRP A 20 -29.41 18.10 10.97
C TRP A 20 -30.20 17.05 10.17
N SER A 21 -31.16 16.38 10.79
CA SER A 21 -32.05 15.43 10.11
C SER A 21 -32.89 16.13 9.02
N ALA A 22 -33.44 17.33 9.30
CA ALA A 22 -34.15 18.12 8.31
C ALA A 22 -33.27 18.58 7.14
N ALA A 23 -31.95 18.74 7.36
CA ALA A 23 -30.95 18.98 6.32
C ALA A 23 -30.55 17.73 5.53
N GLY A 24 -31.12 16.55 5.83
CA GLY A 24 -30.86 15.29 5.15
C GLY A 24 -29.62 14.54 5.66
N ALA A 25 -29.00 14.96 6.76
CA ALA A 25 -27.89 14.24 7.34
C ALA A 25 -28.39 13.00 8.09
N THR A 26 -27.82 11.83 7.81
CA THR A 26 -28.08 10.57 8.55
C THR A 26 -27.06 10.33 9.64
N ALA A 27 -25.84 10.83 9.46
CA ALA A 27 -24.77 10.81 10.44
C ALA A 27 -24.11 12.19 10.54
N LEU A 28 -23.65 12.56 11.72
CA LEU A 28 -22.98 13.82 11.98
C LEU A 28 -21.67 13.57 12.71
N VAL A 29 -20.57 14.13 12.18
CA VAL A 29 -19.27 14.17 12.85
C VAL A 29 -19.07 15.57 13.41
N GLN A 30 -18.80 15.66 14.70
CA GLN A 30 -18.41 16.89 15.38
C GLN A 30 -17.08 16.71 16.09
N GLY A 31 -16.38 17.82 16.33
CA GLY A 31 -15.14 17.79 17.08
C GLY A 31 -14.75 19.13 17.65
N TYR A 32 -13.79 19.11 18.54
CA TYR A 32 -13.15 20.31 19.07
C TYR A 32 -11.64 20.16 19.09
N VAL A 33 -10.93 21.28 19.12
CA VAL A 33 -9.50 21.36 19.28
C VAL A 33 -9.19 22.34 20.38
N ARG A 34 -8.38 21.91 21.37
CA ARG A 34 -7.92 22.75 22.48
C ARG A 34 -6.40 22.67 22.61
N ALA A 35 -5.76 23.85 22.71
CA ALA A 35 -4.35 23.96 23.04
C ALA A 35 -4.12 23.74 24.54
N ASN A 36 -3.16 22.90 24.91
CA ASN A 36 -2.90 22.55 26.32
C ASN A 36 -1.77 23.36 26.96
N GLY A 37 -1.21 24.37 26.32
CA GLY A 37 -0.15 25.20 26.88
C GLY A 37 1.24 24.53 27.02
N ASN A 38 1.31 23.21 26.89
CA ASN A 38 2.55 22.42 26.99
C ASN A 38 3.06 21.91 25.63
N GLY A 39 2.67 22.55 24.52
CA GLY A 39 3.03 22.14 23.16
C GLY A 39 2.18 21.00 22.61
N THR A 40 1.07 20.62 23.27
CA THR A 40 0.15 19.59 22.80
C THR A 40 -1.25 20.14 22.52
N LEU A 41 -2.00 19.42 21.68
CA LEU A 41 -3.42 19.63 21.42
C LEU A 41 -4.24 18.50 22.04
N THR A 42 -5.41 18.84 22.58
CA THR A 42 -6.50 17.89 22.80
C THR A 42 -7.48 18.03 21.64
N ILE A 43 -7.75 16.92 20.95
CA ILE A 43 -8.70 16.85 19.84
C ILE A 43 -9.79 15.86 20.20
N GLY A 44 -11.03 16.30 20.30
CA GLY A 44 -12.20 15.43 20.49
C GLY A 44 -12.91 15.19 19.17
N CYS A 45 -13.39 13.96 18.97
CA CYS A 45 -14.17 13.56 17.82
C CYS A 45 -15.39 12.77 18.27
N TYR A 46 -16.56 13.15 17.78
CA TYR A 46 -17.86 12.57 18.11
C TYR A 46 -18.59 12.19 16.84
N LEU A 47 -19.23 11.05 16.85
CA LEU A 47 -20.11 10.58 15.78
C LEU A 47 -21.52 10.39 16.35
N TYR A 48 -22.50 10.94 15.66
CA TYR A 48 -23.92 10.88 16.02
C TYR A 48 -24.76 10.29 14.89
N ASP A 49 -25.79 9.53 15.27
CA ASP A 49 -26.91 9.15 14.41
C ASP A 49 -28.02 10.23 14.58
N THR A 50 -28.32 10.93 13.51
CA THR A 50 -29.27 12.03 13.55
C THR A 50 -30.72 11.56 13.57
N ALA A 51 -31.02 10.41 12.98
CA ALA A 51 -32.34 9.80 12.97
C ALA A 51 -32.69 9.19 14.32
N GLN A 52 -31.75 8.47 14.95
CA GLN A 52 -31.94 7.89 16.28
C GLN A 52 -31.64 8.86 17.43
N GLN A 53 -31.19 10.08 17.11
CA GLN A 53 -30.88 11.15 18.06
C GLN A 53 -29.92 10.69 19.18
N ARG A 54 -28.90 9.94 18.83
CA ARG A 54 -27.93 9.39 19.79
C ARG A 54 -26.50 9.48 19.31
N GLU A 55 -25.59 9.49 20.26
CA GLU A 55 -24.18 9.33 20.01
C GLU A 55 -23.86 7.87 19.65
N LEU A 56 -23.09 7.66 18.57
CA LEU A 56 -22.62 6.35 18.13
C LEU A 56 -21.22 6.02 18.62
N ALA A 57 -20.34 7.02 18.70
CA ALA A 57 -18.97 6.87 19.16
C ALA A 57 -18.35 8.22 19.53
N ARG A 58 -17.39 8.19 20.46
CA ARG A 58 -16.51 9.32 20.77
C ARG A 58 -15.09 8.88 21.01
N GLN A 59 -14.15 9.75 20.69
CA GLN A 59 -12.74 9.53 21.00
C GLN A 59 -12.00 10.86 21.17
N GLY A 60 -11.07 10.90 22.14
CA GLY A 60 -10.21 12.05 22.38
C GLY A 60 -8.74 11.66 22.17
N TYR A 61 -7.95 12.60 21.66
CA TYR A 61 -6.52 12.44 21.40
C TYR A 61 -5.75 13.60 22.02
N VAL A 62 -4.60 13.30 22.66
CA VAL A 62 -3.64 14.31 23.10
C VAL A 62 -2.34 14.04 22.36
N LEU A 63 -1.85 15.03 21.59
CA LEU A 63 -0.69 14.88 20.73
C LEU A 63 0.02 16.23 20.49
N PRO A 64 1.30 16.22 20.06
CA PRO A 64 2.02 17.42 19.70
C PRO A 64 1.30 18.23 18.60
N TYR A 65 1.47 19.55 18.59
CA TYR A 65 0.86 20.44 17.60
C TYR A 65 1.08 19.98 16.16
N GLY A 66 2.26 19.52 15.80
CA GLY A 66 2.57 19.05 14.45
C GLY A 66 1.87 17.77 14.01
N GLU A 67 1.23 17.02 14.94
CA GLU A 67 0.58 15.74 14.65
C GLU A 67 -0.95 15.82 14.54
N TRP A 68 -1.55 17.01 14.44
CA TRP A 68 -3.00 17.16 14.37
C TRP A 68 -3.67 16.35 13.26
N ARG A 69 -2.98 16.16 12.11
CA ARG A 69 -3.50 15.31 11.02
C ARG A 69 -3.64 13.85 11.44
N ARG A 70 -2.73 13.35 12.27
CA ARG A 70 -2.84 11.99 12.82
C ARG A 70 -4.11 11.81 13.64
N ALA A 71 -4.49 12.80 14.46
CA ALA A 71 -5.77 12.76 15.16
C ALA A 71 -6.97 12.79 14.19
N ALA A 72 -6.89 13.57 13.12
CA ALA A 72 -7.92 13.60 12.08
C ALA A 72 -8.07 12.22 11.39
N HIS A 73 -6.96 11.56 11.05
CA HIS A 73 -6.98 10.20 10.49
C HIS A 73 -7.57 9.18 11.46
N LYS A 74 -7.20 9.24 12.76
CA LYS A 74 -7.79 8.38 13.79
C LYS A 74 -9.29 8.65 14.00
N CYS A 75 -9.72 9.90 13.88
CA CYS A 75 -11.14 10.25 13.85
C CYS A 75 -11.85 9.63 12.64
N ALA A 76 -11.27 9.74 11.46
CA ALA A 76 -11.79 9.11 10.25
C ALA A 76 -11.85 7.58 10.40
N ASP A 77 -10.85 6.94 11.00
CA ASP A 77 -10.83 5.51 11.32
C ASP A 77 -11.98 5.12 12.24
N MET A 78 -12.22 5.89 13.32
CA MET A 78 -13.34 5.65 14.23
C MET A 78 -14.69 5.75 13.51
N VAL A 79 -14.91 6.81 12.73
CA VAL A 79 -16.13 7.04 11.95
C VAL A 79 -16.35 5.91 10.94
N TYR A 80 -15.33 5.61 10.15
CA TYR A 80 -15.38 4.58 9.12
C TYR A 80 -15.71 3.21 9.73
N THR A 81 -14.97 2.81 10.76
CA THR A 81 -15.18 1.52 11.44
C THR A 81 -16.60 1.42 12.01
N ARG A 82 -17.08 2.51 12.61
CA ARG A 82 -18.42 2.52 13.24
C ARG A 82 -19.56 2.45 12.22
N LEU A 83 -19.40 3.09 11.07
CA LEU A 83 -20.44 3.13 10.04
C LEU A 83 -20.44 1.91 9.12
N THR A 84 -19.26 1.32 8.85
CA THR A 84 -19.12 0.23 7.87
C THR A 84 -18.93 -1.14 8.51
N GLY A 85 -18.51 -1.21 9.77
CA GLY A 85 -18.07 -2.46 10.43
C GLY A 85 -16.69 -2.94 9.97
N GLU A 86 -16.01 -2.22 9.07
CA GLU A 86 -14.70 -2.57 8.54
C GLU A 86 -13.56 -2.02 9.41
N GLY A 87 -12.37 -2.66 9.33
CA GLY A 87 -11.19 -2.20 10.04
C GLY A 87 -10.68 -0.82 9.60
N PRO A 88 -9.89 -0.14 10.44
CA PRO A 88 -9.31 1.17 10.16
C PRO A 88 -8.24 1.10 9.06
N TYR A 89 -7.95 2.24 8.37
CA TYR A 89 -6.85 2.36 7.40
C TYR A 89 -6.31 3.78 7.19
N PHE A 90 -6.96 4.82 7.74
CA PHE A 90 -6.58 6.22 7.49
C PHE A 90 -5.30 6.63 8.23
N ASP A 91 -5.05 6.14 9.47
CA ASP A 91 -3.79 6.44 10.18
C ASP A 91 -2.65 5.55 9.68
N SER A 92 -2.34 5.66 8.40
CA SER A 92 -1.31 4.89 7.70
C SER A 92 -0.47 5.76 6.75
N ARG A 93 0.64 5.23 6.27
CA ARG A 93 1.55 5.91 5.34
C ARG A 93 1.79 5.07 4.10
N VAL A 94 2.17 5.75 3.02
CA VAL A 94 2.49 5.16 1.73
C VAL A 94 3.95 5.43 1.41
N LEU A 95 4.67 4.38 1.01
CA LEU A 95 5.93 4.48 0.29
C LEU A 95 5.63 4.49 -1.20
N TYR A 96 6.44 5.20 -1.97
CA TYR A 96 6.36 5.15 -3.41
C TYR A 96 7.67 5.62 -4.05
N VAL A 97 7.81 5.42 -5.34
CA VAL A 97 8.90 6.00 -6.13
C VAL A 97 8.41 7.31 -6.71
N SER A 98 8.97 8.42 -6.24
CA SER A 98 8.71 9.74 -6.85
C SER A 98 9.63 9.96 -8.04
N GLU A 99 9.06 10.40 -9.15
CA GLU A 99 9.75 10.50 -10.43
C GLU A 99 9.74 11.92 -10.99
N THR A 100 10.87 12.34 -11.58
CA THR A 100 11.01 13.62 -12.28
C THR A 100 11.88 13.46 -13.52
N GLY A 101 11.82 14.44 -14.41
CA GLY A 101 12.65 14.47 -15.62
C GLY A 101 12.00 13.81 -16.83
N PRO A 102 12.58 13.95 -18.03
CA PRO A 102 12.02 13.41 -19.25
C PRO A 102 12.15 11.89 -19.35
N LYS A 103 11.31 11.28 -20.18
CA LYS A 103 11.39 9.83 -20.50
C LYS A 103 12.83 9.47 -20.92
N GLY A 104 13.38 8.40 -20.34
CA GLY A 104 14.76 7.94 -20.59
C GLY A 104 15.84 8.61 -19.73
N LYS A 105 15.50 9.68 -18.97
CA LYS A 105 16.40 10.32 -17.98
C LYS A 105 15.65 10.62 -16.68
N ARG A 106 14.81 9.71 -16.24
CA ARG A 106 14.01 9.86 -15.01
C ARG A 106 14.92 9.82 -13.78
N ILE A 107 14.76 10.77 -12.90
CA ILE A 107 15.31 10.76 -11.55
C ILE A 107 14.25 10.11 -10.66
N LYS A 108 14.62 9.03 -10.00
CA LYS A 108 13.74 8.24 -9.14
C LYS A 108 14.22 8.33 -7.69
N ARG A 109 13.29 8.68 -6.78
CA ARG A 109 13.56 8.81 -5.35
C ARG A 109 12.58 7.99 -4.55
N LEU A 110 13.04 7.32 -3.52
CA LEU A 110 12.12 6.83 -2.51
C LEU A 110 11.47 8.01 -1.81
N ALA A 111 10.15 7.97 -1.71
CA ALA A 111 9.36 8.97 -1.02
C ALA A 111 8.37 8.31 -0.07
N MET A 112 7.96 9.05 0.94
CA MET A 112 6.95 8.64 1.92
C MET A 112 5.98 9.79 2.15
N MET A 113 4.69 9.46 2.34
CA MET A 113 3.63 10.42 2.66
C MET A 113 2.56 9.74 3.52
N ASP A 114 1.66 10.52 4.12
CA ASP A 114 0.42 9.98 4.64
C ASP A 114 -0.46 9.45 3.49
N GLN A 115 -1.40 8.58 3.78
CA GLN A 115 -2.21 7.92 2.72
C GLN A 115 -3.05 8.91 1.87
N ASP A 116 -3.21 10.14 2.32
CA ASP A 116 -3.93 11.23 1.64
C ASP A 116 -3.00 12.22 0.89
N GLY A 117 -1.70 11.90 0.77
CA GLY A 117 -0.70 12.71 0.10
C GLY A 117 -0.01 13.76 0.96
N ALA A 118 -0.48 13.98 2.21
CA ALA A 118 0.15 14.94 3.11
C ALA A 118 1.47 14.44 3.70
N ASN A 119 2.23 15.35 4.34
CA ASN A 119 3.50 15.04 5.01
C ASN A 119 4.51 14.33 4.12
N HIS A 120 4.49 14.68 2.83
CA HIS A 120 5.42 14.15 1.85
C HIS A 120 6.88 14.46 2.21
N ARG A 121 7.76 13.46 2.08
CA ARG A 121 9.21 13.63 2.17
C ARG A 121 9.96 12.64 1.31
N PHE A 122 11.09 13.06 0.77
CA PHE A 122 12.04 12.17 0.11
C PHE A 122 12.87 11.41 1.15
N LEU A 123 13.15 10.14 0.88
CA LEU A 123 14.04 9.29 1.69
C LEU A 123 15.42 9.14 1.03
N THR A 124 15.50 9.30 -0.30
CA THR A 124 16.74 9.25 -1.07
C THR A 124 16.89 10.51 -1.93
N ASN A 125 18.12 10.81 -2.34
CA ASN A 125 18.44 12.04 -3.10
C ASN A 125 18.27 11.92 -4.63
N GLY A 126 18.01 10.70 -5.16
CA GLY A 126 17.84 10.45 -6.59
C GLY A 126 19.16 10.27 -7.35
N GLN A 127 20.28 10.07 -6.66
CA GLN A 127 21.57 9.79 -7.29
C GLN A 127 21.57 8.46 -8.05
N TYR A 128 20.81 7.48 -7.55
CA TYR A 128 20.67 6.16 -8.14
C TYR A 128 19.21 5.86 -8.44
N ILE A 129 18.96 5.05 -9.45
CA ILE A 129 17.63 4.52 -9.71
C ILE A 129 17.23 3.62 -8.54
N VAL A 130 16.06 3.87 -7.99
CA VAL A 130 15.41 3.10 -6.93
C VAL A 130 14.02 2.67 -7.38
N LEU A 131 13.60 1.45 -7.02
CA LEU A 131 12.33 0.86 -7.42
C LEU A 131 11.79 -0.05 -6.32
N THR A 132 10.51 -0.35 -6.42
CA THR A 132 9.80 -1.36 -5.61
C THR A 132 10.06 -1.26 -4.10
N PRO A 133 9.87 -0.07 -3.46
CA PRO A 133 9.99 0.04 -2.01
C PRO A 133 8.91 -0.78 -1.32
N ARG A 134 9.26 -1.42 -0.18
CA ARG A 134 8.32 -2.20 0.63
C ARG A 134 8.55 -1.95 2.10
N TRP A 135 7.48 -1.73 2.85
CA TRP A 135 7.51 -1.62 4.30
C TRP A 135 7.95 -2.92 4.97
N SER A 136 8.73 -2.80 6.02
CA SER A 136 8.76 -3.85 7.05
C SER A 136 7.51 -3.75 7.93
N PRO A 137 6.97 -4.87 8.44
CA PRO A 137 5.75 -4.85 9.27
C PRO A 137 5.85 -4.01 10.54
N ASN A 138 7.05 -3.83 11.08
CA ASN A 138 7.32 -2.98 12.25
C ASN A 138 7.42 -1.48 11.92
N GLN A 139 7.38 -1.10 10.63
CA GLN A 139 7.52 0.26 10.11
C GLN A 139 8.85 0.96 10.46
N GLN A 140 9.88 0.21 10.85
CA GLN A 140 11.19 0.76 11.18
C GLN A 140 12.16 0.73 10.01
N SER A 141 11.92 -0.14 9.04
CA SER A 141 12.77 -0.26 7.86
C SER A 141 11.97 -0.46 6.58
N ILE A 142 12.63 -0.21 5.47
CA ILE A 142 12.13 -0.35 4.11
C ILE A 142 13.10 -1.24 3.36
N VAL A 143 12.61 -2.21 2.59
CA VAL A 143 13.41 -2.91 1.59
C VAL A 143 13.09 -2.36 0.21
N TYR A 144 14.08 -2.23 -0.64
CA TYR A 144 13.90 -1.68 -1.99
C TYR A 144 15.01 -2.15 -2.93
N MET A 145 14.77 -2.01 -4.22
CA MET A 145 15.78 -2.26 -5.25
C MET A 145 16.50 -0.96 -5.62
N SER A 146 17.82 -1.03 -5.82
CA SER A 146 18.63 0.08 -6.32
C SER A 146 19.69 -0.37 -7.31
N TYR A 147 19.99 0.51 -8.27
CA TYR A 147 21.09 0.36 -9.23
C TYR A 147 22.38 1.06 -8.78
N ARG A 148 22.62 1.18 -7.47
CA ARG A 148 23.79 1.89 -6.92
C ARG A 148 25.13 1.32 -7.46
N ASN A 149 25.21 0.02 -7.69
CA ASN A 149 26.40 -0.68 -8.19
C ASN A 149 26.23 -1.11 -9.66
N GLU A 150 25.50 -0.31 -10.45
CA GLU A 150 25.21 -0.60 -11.87
C GLU A 150 24.37 -1.86 -12.13
N ARG A 151 24.04 -2.61 -11.08
CA ARG A 151 23.20 -3.79 -11.11
C ARG A 151 22.06 -3.67 -10.13
N PRO A 152 20.87 -4.21 -10.44
CA PRO A 152 19.76 -4.20 -9.51
C PRO A 152 20.10 -5.06 -8.29
N SER A 153 20.14 -4.46 -7.12
CA SER A 153 20.48 -5.08 -5.84
C SER A 153 19.47 -4.64 -4.78
N ILE A 154 19.31 -5.46 -3.74
CA ILE A 154 18.35 -5.20 -2.69
C ILE A 154 19.03 -4.56 -1.49
N TYR A 155 18.45 -3.47 -1.04
CA TYR A 155 18.89 -2.67 0.10
C TYR A 155 17.83 -2.65 1.20
N VAL A 156 18.29 -2.49 2.42
CA VAL A 156 17.47 -2.15 3.59
C VAL A 156 17.80 -0.72 4.00
N TYR A 157 16.77 0.12 4.11
CA TYR A 157 16.84 1.48 4.64
C TYR A 157 16.24 1.50 6.04
N ASP A 158 17.00 1.93 7.04
CA ASP A 158 16.53 2.13 8.41
C ASP A 158 15.99 3.56 8.59
N LEU A 159 14.71 3.67 8.94
CA LEU A 159 14.02 4.97 9.04
C LEU A 159 14.47 5.81 10.23
N GLY A 160 14.96 5.20 11.30
CA GLY A 160 15.42 5.90 12.50
C GLY A 160 16.78 6.55 12.31
N SER A 161 17.72 5.80 11.71
CA SER A 161 19.10 6.28 11.49
C SER A 161 19.35 6.88 10.12
N ALA A 162 18.38 6.73 9.18
CA ALA A 162 18.51 7.08 7.76
C ALA A 162 19.71 6.38 7.08
N ARG A 163 20.09 5.19 7.56
CA ARG A 163 21.20 4.40 6.99
C ARG A 163 20.69 3.33 6.07
N GLU A 164 21.47 3.07 5.03
CA GLU A 164 21.22 2.02 4.06
C GLU A 164 22.28 0.94 4.17
N ARG A 165 21.88 -0.30 3.93
CA ARG A 165 22.81 -1.43 3.79
C ARG A 165 22.38 -2.35 2.66
N LEU A 166 23.35 -2.92 1.97
CA LEU A 166 23.11 -3.98 1.00
C LEU A 166 22.63 -5.24 1.75
N LEU A 167 21.54 -5.85 1.28
CA LEU A 167 20.97 -7.05 1.91
C LEU A 167 21.51 -8.32 1.27
N VAL A 168 21.60 -8.35 -0.06
CA VAL A 168 22.05 -9.51 -0.84
C VAL A 168 23.25 -9.08 -1.67
N PRO A 169 24.32 -9.90 -1.76
CA PRO A 169 25.46 -9.62 -2.62
C PRO A 169 25.03 -9.31 -4.06
N ASP A 170 25.66 -8.32 -4.67
CA ASP A 170 25.33 -7.79 -6.01
C ASP A 170 25.96 -8.61 -7.16
N THR A 171 26.26 -9.89 -6.92
CA THR A 171 26.84 -10.80 -7.94
C THR A 171 25.83 -11.19 -9.02
N ASN A 172 24.53 -11.11 -8.73
CA ASN A 172 23.42 -11.45 -9.62
C ASN A 172 22.42 -10.30 -9.73
N LEU A 173 21.45 -10.40 -10.64
CA LEU A 173 20.36 -9.42 -10.72
C LEU A 173 19.30 -9.77 -9.66
N ASN A 174 19.12 -8.89 -8.67
CA ASN A 174 18.20 -9.10 -7.55
C ASN A 174 17.12 -7.99 -7.57
N PHE A 175 15.84 -8.37 -7.56
CA PHE A 175 14.73 -7.44 -7.71
C PHE A 175 13.44 -7.91 -7.02
N ALA A 176 12.40 -7.06 -7.03
CA ALA A 176 11.07 -7.31 -6.46
C ALA A 176 11.09 -7.80 -4.99
N PRO A 177 11.74 -7.08 -4.05
CA PRO A 177 11.79 -7.49 -2.65
C PRO A 177 10.42 -7.38 -1.97
N ARG A 178 10.13 -8.28 -1.02
CA ARG A 178 8.99 -8.18 -0.08
C ARG A 178 9.35 -8.77 1.28
N VAL A 179 8.93 -8.10 2.35
CA VAL A 179 9.19 -8.56 3.72
C VAL A 179 8.09 -9.55 4.15
N SER A 180 8.46 -10.58 4.89
CA SER A 180 7.51 -11.53 5.50
C SER A 180 6.67 -10.85 6.60
N PRO A 181 5.45 -11.33 6.91
CA PRO A 181 4.59 -10.74 7.93
C PRO A 181 5.19 -10.70 9.33
N ASP A 182 6.09 -11.63 9.67
CA ASP A 182 6.83 -11.66 10.93
C ASP A 182 8.07 -10.75 10.94
N GLY A 183 8.39 -10.11 9.80
CA GLY A 183 9.52 -9.20 9.64
C GLY A 183 10.89 -9.87 9.59
N LYS A 184 10.97 -11.21 9.55
CA LYS A 184 12.25 -11.93 9.64
C LYS A 184 12.90 -12.22 8.28
N TRP A 185 12.09 -12.35 7.24
CA TRP A 185 12.53 -12.75 5.91
C TRP A 185 12.22 -11.70 4.86
N VAL A 186 13.07 -11.64 3.85
CA VAL A 186 12.83 -10.89 2.62
C VAL A 186 12.79 -11.89 1.47
N LEU A 187 11.62 -11.95 0.78
CA LEU A 187 11.49 -12.56 -0.53
C LEU A 187 12.10 -11.64 -1.58
N PHE A 188 12.66 -12.20 -2.61
CA PHE A 188 13.13 -11.47 -3.79
C PHE A 188 13.29 -12.41 -4.97
N SER A 189 13.40 -11.84 -6.16
CA SER A 189 13.70 -12.58 -7.38
C SER A 189 15.17 -12.43 -7.70
N MET A 190 15.83 -13.53 -8.06
CA MET A 190 17.24 -13.55 -8.45
C MET A 190 17.39 -14.22 -9.82
N ALA A 191 18.05 -13.53 -10.75
CA ALA A 191 18.37 -14.07 -12.08
C ALA A 191 19.79 -14.64 -12.11
N ILE A 192 19.90 -15.93 -12.43
CA ILE A 192 21.16 -16.66 -12.56
C ILE A 192 21.14 -17.49 -13.83
N GLY A 193 22.15 -17.35 -14.68
CA GLY A 193 22.33 -18.21 -15.85
C GLY A 193 21.17 -18.21 -16.85
N GLY A 194 20.42 -17.11 -16.95
CA GLY A 194 19.27 -16.98 -17.85
C GLY A 194 17.94 -17.45 -17.27
N ASN A 195 17.91 -18.00 -16.06
CA ASN A 195 16.69 -18.32 -15.31
C ASN A 195 16.47 -17.34 -14.15
N THR A 196 15.23 -17.13 -13.76
CA THR A 196 14.89 -16.29 -12.62
C THR A 196 14.00 -17.05 -11.65
N ASP A 197 14.39 -17.06 -10.38
CA ASP A 197 13.70 -17.81 -9.34
C ASP A 197 13.38 -16.93 -8.12
N ILE A 198 12.43 -17.39 -7.32
CA ILE A 198 12.11 -16.81 -6.02
C ILE A 198 13.11 -17.32 -4.98
N TYR A 199 13.69 -16.37 -4.26
CA TYR A 199 14.59 -16.62 -3.12
C TYR A 199 14.05 -15.93 -1.87
N ARG A 200 14.51 -16.37 -0.71
CA ARG A 200 14.38 -15.64 0.55
C ARG A 200 15.73 -15.53 1.25
N VAL A 201 15.87 -14.47 2.04
CA VAL A 201 17.04 -14.25 2.91
C VAL A 201 16.56 -13.66 4.23
N ALA A 202 17.27 -13.90 5.34
CA ALA A 202 16.96 -13.21 6.60
C ALA A 202 17.10 -11.69 6.42
N ILE A 203 16.21 -10.88 7.02
CA ILE A 203 16.33 -9.41 6.92
C ILE A 203 17.63 -8.89 7.51
N SER A 204 18.28 -9.65 8.41
CA SER A 204 19.62 -9.37 8.94
C SER A 204 20.75 -9.64 7.94
N GLY A 205 20.46 -10.29 6.82
CA GLY A 205 21.44 -10.77 5.85
C GLY A 205 21.74 -12.26 6.00
N GLY A 206 22.68 -12.76 5.22
CA GLY A 206 23.10 -14.16 5.19
C GLY A 206 22.97 -14.80 3.80
N THR A 207 23.02 -16.11 3.73
CA THR A 207 22.94 -16.85 2.46
C THR A 207 21.49 -16.93 1.98
N PRO A 208 21.19 -16.49 0.72
CA PRO A 208 19.88 -16.67 0.13
C PRO A 208 19.48 -18.13 -0.02
N GLN A 209 18.23 -18.44 0.27
CA GLN A 209 17.62 -19.75 0.08
C GLN A 209 16.71 -19.71 -1.14
N ARG A 210 16.96 -20.57 -2.13
CA ARG A 210 16.15 -20.73 -3.34
C ARG A 210 14.85 -21.48 -3.00
N LEU A 211 13.69 -20.96 -3.45
CA LEU A 211 12.37 -21.54 -3.21
C LEU A 211 11.75 -22.15 -4.47
N THR A 212 12.07 -21.63 -5.67
CA THR A 212 11.61 -22.21 -6.94
C THR A 212 12.77 -22.67 -7.77
N THR A 213 12.56 -23.72 -8.60
CA THR A 213 13.59 -24.36 -9.41
C THR A 213 13.09 -24.77 -10.79
N ALA A 214 11.83 -24.49 -11.12
CA ALA A 214 11.28 -24.82 -12.43
C ALA A 214 11.93 -23.97 -13.53
N PRO A 215 12.07 -24.49 -14.75
CA PRO A 215 12.44 -23.67 -15.89
C PRO A 215 11.41 -22.55 -16.10
N GLY A 216 11.89 -21.34 -16.39
CA GLY A 216 11.06 -20.16 -16.61
C GLY A 216 11.38 -19.02 -15.63
N ILE A 217 10.64 -17.94 -15.78
CA ILE A 217 10.83 -16.71 -15.01
C ILE A 217 9.83 -16.70 -13.86
N ASP A 218 10.30 -16.94 -12.64
CA ASP A 218 9.53 -16.86 -11.41
C ASP A 218 9.85 -15.54 -10.67
N THR A 219 8.88 -14.65 -10.52
CA THR A 219 9.11 -13.32 -9.93
C THR A 219 7.95 -12.83 -9.05
N GLY A 220 8.14 -11.68 -8.39
CA GLY A 220 7.06 -10.93 -7.75
C GLY A 220 6.42 -11.60 -6.53
N GLY A 221 7.18 -12.37 -5.75
CA GLY A 221 6.64 -13.10 -4.61
C GLY A 221 5.99 -12.22 -3.53
N SER A 222 4.83 -12.64 -2.99
CA SER A 222 4.12 -12.01 -1.87
C SER A 222 3.63 -13.05 -0.87
N TYR A 223 3.97 -12.89 0.42
CA TYR A 223 3.49 -13.76 1.49
C TYR A 223 1.99 -13.59 1.75
N SER A 224 1.32 -14.69 2.13
CA SER A 224 0.04 -14.64 2.83
C SER A 224 0.23 -13.98 4.21
N PRO A 225 -0.82 -13.35 4.80
CA PRO A 225 -0.70 -12.64 6.08
C PRO A 225 -0.33 -13.54 7.26
N ASP A 226 -0.60 -14.85 7.19
CA ASP A 226 -0.17 -15.85 8.17
C ASP A 226 1.28 -16.36 7.95
N GLY A 227 1.93 -15.91 6.87
CA GLY A 227 3.29 -16.27 6.51
C GLY A 227 3.47 -17.70 6.00
N ARG A 228 2.40 -18.48 5.81
CA ARG A 228 2.46 -19.90 5.45
C ARG A 228 2.53 -20.15 3.95
N ARG A 229 2.07 -19.22 3.13
CA ARG A 229 2.04 -19.34 1.68
C ARG A 229 2.65 -18.14 1.00
N ILE A 230 3.01 -18.32 -0.27
CA ILE A 230 3.55 -17.28 -1.15
C ILE A 230 2.78 -17.36 -2.47
N VAL A 231 2.27 -16.22 -2.95
CA VAL A 231 1.83 -16.06 -4.33
C VAL A 231 2.98 -15.46 -5.14
N PHE A 232 3.16 -15.91 -6.36
CA PHE A 232 4.20 -15.42 -7.29
C PHE A 232 3.72 -15.54 -8.74
N GLU A 233 4.42 -14.89 -9.65
CA GLU A 233 4.18 -15.00 -11.07
C GLU A 233 5.23 -15.89 -11.74
N SER A 234 4.79 -16.68 -12.75
CA SER A 234 5.64 -17.59 -13.48
C SER A 234 5.19 -17.75 -14.93
N ASP A 235 6.13 -17.83 -15.86
CA ASP A 235 5.86 -18.12 -17.27
C ASP A 235 6.05 -19.59 -17.66
N ARG A 236 6.30 -20.47 -16.67
CA ARG A 236 6.52 -21.92 -16.88
C ARG A 236 5.43 -22.65 -17.64
N SER A 237 4.23 -22.09 -17.70
CA SER A 237 3.08 -22.62 -18.48
C SER A 237 2.90 -21.96 -19.85
N GLY A 238 3.95 -21.28 -20.36
CA GLY A 238 3.98 -20.63 -21.68
C GLY A 238 3.70 -19.14 -21.66
N THR A 239 2.90 -18.66 -20.68
CA THR A 239 2.64 -17.24 -20.44
C THR A 239 2.67 -16.95 -18.95
N GLN A 240 2.97 -15.71 -18.58
CA GLN A 240 3.06 -15.25 -17.18
C GLN A 240 1.70 -15.41 -16.48
N GLN A 241 1.68 -16.25 -15.45
CA GLN A 241 0.48 -16.61 -14.67
C GLN A 241 0.78 -16.57 -13.17
N LEU A 242 -0.25 -16.53 -12.34
CA LEU A 242 -0.10 -16.58 -10.89
C LEU A 242 -0.09 -18.01 -10.39
N TYR A 243 0.83 -18.25 -9.45
CA TYR A 243 1.02 -19.50 -8.73
C TYR A 243 1.00 -19.24 -7.24
N VAL A 244 0.55 -20.22 -6.46
CA VAL A 244 0.65 -20.23 -5.00
C VAL A 244 1.49 -21.43 -4.59
N MET A 245 2.33 -21.26 -3.58
CA MET A 245 3.15 -22.31 -2.96
C MET A 245 3.17 -22.16 -1.44
N ASN A 246 3.59 -23.19 -0.74
CA ASN A 246 3.95 -23.08 0.68
C ASN A 246 5.19 -22.17 0.86
N ALA A 247 5.35 -21.60 2.05
CA ALA A 247 6.50 -20.70 2.34
C ALA A 247 7.88 -21.36 2.27
N ASP A 248 7.92 -22.69 2.24
CA ASP A 248 9.15 -23.49 2.04
C ASP A 248 9.45 -23.77 0.55
N GLY A 249 8.59 -23.32 -0.38
CA GLY A 249 8.70 -23.56 -1.82
C GLY A 249 7.97 -24.80 -2.33
N SER A 250 7.36 -25.60 -1.45
CA SER A 250 6.61 -26.81 -1.83
C SER A 250 5.21 -26.50 -2.33
N GLN A 251 4.50 -27.49 -2.93
CA GLN A 251 3.10 -27.42 -3.35
C GLN A 251 2.78 -26.25 -4.28
N GLN A 252 3.59 -26.05 -5.33
CA GLN A 252 3.39 -24.98 -6.31
C GLN A 252 2.20 -25.29 -7.22
N GLN A 253 1.17 -24.44 -7.20
CA GLN A 253 -0.05 -24.59 -8.00
C GLN A 253 -0.40 -23.31 -8.74
N ARG A 254 -0.73 -23.42 -10.03
CA ARG A 254 -1.29 -22.31 -10.82
C ARG A 254 -2.70 -21.97 -10.34
N ILE A 255 -2.99 -20.67 -10.20
CA ILE A 255 -4.29 -20.17 -9.76
C ILE A 255 -4.97 -19.24 -10.77
N SER A 256 -4.27 -18.73 -11.79
CA SER A 256 -4.86 -17.89 -12.84
C SER A 256 -5.01 -18.66 -14.15
N PHE A 257 -6.20 -18.60 -14.77
CA PHE A 257 -6.55 -19.35 -15.98
C PHE A 257 -7.24 -18.50 -17.06
N GLY A 258 -7.44 -17.21 -16.79
CA GLY A 258 -8.02 -16.26 -17.73
C GLY A 258 -7.08 -15.93 -18.91
N GLY A 259 -7.61 -15.31 -19.95
CA GLY A 259 -6.81 -14.86 -21.10
C GLY A 259 -5.85 -13.73 -20.73
N GLY A 260 -4.68 -13.67 -21.37
CA GLY A 260 -3.64 -12.69 -21.12
C GLY A 260 -2.59 -13.12 -20.09
N ARG A 261 -1.82 -12.14 -19.59
CA ARG A 261 -0.78 -12.34 -18.58
C ARG A 261 -1.22 -11.76 -17.25
N TYR A 262 -0.67 -12.28 -16.18
CA TYR A 262 -0.91 -11.83 -14.81
C TYR A 262 0.41 -11.47 -14.15
N ALA A 263 0.48 -10.32 -13.50
CA ALA A 263 1.70 -9.77 -12.92
C ALA A 263 1.46 -9.09 -11.57
N THR A 264 2.54 -8.79 -10.86
CA THR A 264 2.58 -7.99 -9.62
C THR A 264 1.58 -8.45 -8.55
N PRO A 265 1.53 -9.75 -8.20
CA PRO A 265 0.58 -10.21 -7.21
C PRO A 265 0.85 -9.63 -5.82
N ALA A 266 -0.22 -9.30 -5.10
CA ALA A 266 -0.17 -8.85 -3.73
C ALA A 266 -1.25 -9.54 -2.90
N TRP A 267 -0.85 -10.29 -1.86
CA TRP A 267 -1.80 -10.95 -0.97
C TRP A 267 -2.49 -9.92 -0.06
N SER A 268 -3.81 -10.00 0.07
CA SER A 268 -4.60 -9.17 0.97
C SER A 268 -4.19 -9.38 2.44
N PRO A 269 -4.12 -8.33 3.27
CA PRO A 269 -3.87 -8.47 4.70
C PRO A 269 -4.96 -9.28 5.43
N ARG A 270 -6.12 -9.48 4.79
CA ARG A 270 -7.21 -10.34 5.30
C ARG A 270 -7.02 -11.82 4.95
N GLY A 271 -6.15 -12.14 3.99
CA GLY A 271 -5.89 -13.50 3.53
C GLY A 271 -6.90 -14.06 2.54
N ASP A 272 -7.96 -13.34 2.25
CA ASP A 272 -9.11 -13.75 1.46
C ASP A 272 -8.96 -13.52 -0.05
N LEU A 273 -8.12 -12.56 -0.45
CA LEU A 273 -7.93 -12.15 -1.84
C LEU A 273 -6.45 -12.01 -2.21
N ILE A 274 -6.17 -12.12 -3.49
CA ILE A 274 -4.92 -11.75 -4.15
C ILE A 274 -5.25 -10.66 -5.16
N ALA A 275 -4.63 -9.48 -5.04
CA ALA A 275 -4.65 -8.45 -6.06
C ALA A 275 -3.57 -8.72 -7.11
N PHE A 276 -3.81 -8.30 -8.34
CA PHE A 276 -2.87 -8.50 -9.45
C PHE A 276 -3.06 -7.44 -10.53
N THR A 277 -2.08 -7.33 -11.41
CA THR A 277 -2.20 -6.65 -12.70
C THR A 277 -2.51 -7.68 -13.78
N ARG A 278 -3.63 -7.53 -14.50
CA ARG A 278 -3.95 -8.33 -15.69
C ARG A 278 -3.58 -7.57 -16.95
N ILE A 279 -2.81 -8.20 -17.82
CA ILE A 279 -2.32 -7.65 -19.08
C ILE A 279 -2.96 -8.37 -20.25
N SER A 280 -3.93 -7.70 -20.89
CA SER A 280 -4.68 -8.22 -22.05
C SER A 280 -5.09 -7.05 -22.94
N GLY A 281 -4.15 -6.55 -23.73
CA GLY A 281 -4.24 -5.25 -24.42
C GLY A 281 -3.99 -4.08 -23.46
N ASN A 282 -4.86 -3.86 -22.50
CA ASN A 282 -4.69 -2.90 -21.40
C ASN A 282 -4.15 -3.61 -20.16
N PHE A 283 -3.62 -2.81 -19.22
CA PHE A 283 -3.19 -3.27 -17.89
C PHE A 283 -4.27 -2.86 -16.88
N ARG A 284 -4.80 -3.80 -16.13
CA ARG A 284 -5.92 -3.57 -15.22
C ARG A 284 -5.65 -4.20 -13.86
N ILE A 285 -6.04 -3.51 -12.81
CA ILE A 285 -6.03 -4.07 -11.46
C ILE A 285 -7.24 -4.98 -11.30
N GLY A 286 -7.00 -6.17 -10.78
CA GLY A 286 -8.02 -7.15 -10.44
C GLY A 286 -7.73 -7.85 -9.13
N VAL A 287 -8.71 -8.62 -8.67
CA VAL A 287 -8.62 -9.46 -7.48
C VAL A 287 -9.18 -10.85 -7.77
N MET A 288 -8.66 -11.86 -7.08
CA MET A 288 -9.18 -13.23 -7.09
C MET A 288 -8.98 -13.90 -5.73
N SER A 289 -9.65 -15.00 -5.48
CA SER A 289 -9.39 -15.82 -4.29
C SER A 289 -8.01 -16.50 -4.38
N PRO A 290 -7.39 -16.88 -3.26
CA PRO A 290 -6.13 -17.63 -3.28
C PRO A 290 -6.21 -19.03 -3.93
N SER A 291 -7.40 -19.53 -4.19
CA SER A 291 -7.66 -20.75 -4.97
C SER A 291 -7.88 -20.49 -6.46
N GLY A 292 -7.86 -19.23 -6.91
CA GLY A 292 -8.04 -18.85 -8.32
C GLY A 292 -9.48 -18.55 -8.75
N GLY A 293 -10.46 -18.70 -7.85
CA GLY A 293 -11.86 -18.40 -8.16
C GLY A 293 -12.22 -16.93 -7.98
N GLY A 294 -13.35 -16.49 -8.54
CA GLY A 294 -13.92 -15.16 -8.31
C GLY A 294 -13.09 -14.03 -8.87
N GLU A 295 -12.40 -14.23 -10.01
CA GLU A 295 -11.66 -13.15 -10.66
C GLU A 295 -12.58 -11.97 -10.97
N HIS A 296 -12.19 -10.79 -10.52
CA HIS A 296 -12.90 -9.54 -10.76
C HIS A 296 -11.92 -8.40 -11.05
N LEU A 297 -12.13 -7.70 -12.17
CA LEU A 297 -11.34 -6.55 -12.57
C LEU A 297 -11.96 -5.29 -11.97
N LEU A 298 -11.15 -4.51 -11.25
CA LEU A 298 -11.58 -3.30 -10.54
C LEU A 298 -11.39 -2.02 -11.37
N THR A 299 -10.44 -2.01 -12.30
CA THR A 299 -10.14 -0.83 -13.12
C THR A 299 -10.33 -1.12 -14.61
N ASN A 300 -10.51 -0.07 -15.40
CA ASN A 300 -10.78 -0.19 -16.84
C ASN A 300 -10.02 0.85 -17.68
N GLN A 301 -8.90 1.33 -17.20
CA GLN A 301 -8.07 2.32 -17.90
C GLN A 301 -6.96 1.67 -18.72
N TRP A 302 -6.10 2.52 -19.31
CA TRP A 302 -5.06 2.06 -20.25
C TRP A 302 -3.97 1.23 -19.59
N GLN A 303 -3.39 1.73 -18.49
CA GLN A 303 -2.23 1.11 -17.88
C GLN A 303 -2.20 1.36 -16.36
N ASP A 304 -2.81 0.44 -15.62
CA ASP A 304 -2.86 0.40 -14.17
C ASP A 304 -2.03 -0.77 -13.66
N GLU A 305 -1.02 -0.53 -12.82
CA GLU A 305 -0.06 -1.54 -12.38
C GLU A 305 0.28 -1.45 -10.90
N GLY A 306 0.81 -2.55 -10.36
CA GLY A 306 1.45 -2.61 -9.06
C GLY A 306 0.51 -2.37 -7.89
N PRO A 307 -0.53 -3.20 -7.70
CA PRO A 307 -1.48 -3.02 -6.62
C PRO A 307 -0.84 -3.22 -5.24
N SER A 308 -1.22 -2.35 -4.30
CA SER A 308 -0.87 -2.43 -2.90
C SER A 308 -2.11 -2.23 -2.03
N TRP A 309 -2.29 -3.08 -1.03
CA TRP A 309 -3.46 -3.10 -0.17
C TRP A 309 -3.41 -2.07 0.94
N SER A 310 -4.54 -1.41 1.22
CA SER A 310 -4.76 -0.71 2.48
C SER A 310 -4.68 -1.67 3.67
N PRO A 311 -4.35 -1.20 4.89
CA PRO A 311 -4.23 -2.05 6.08
C PRO A 311 -5.45 -2.93 6.36
N ASN A 312 -6.66 -2.46 6.03
CA ASN A 312 -7.89 -3.21 6.23
C ASN A 312 -8.29 -4.12 5.06
N GLY A 313 -7.52 -4.13 3.96
CA GLY A 313 -7.78 -4.97 2.79
C GLY A 313 -9.04 -4.59 2.01
N ARG A 314 -9.49 -3.32 2.06
CA ARG A 314 -10.70 -2.84 1.37
C ARG A 314 -10.43 -1.89 0.22
N VAL A 315 -9.26 -1.30 0.19
CA VAL A 315 -8.84 -0.35 -0.85
C VAL A 315 -7.49 -0.80 -1.41
N LEU A 316 -7.32 -0.65 -2.70
CA LEU A 316 -6.06 -0.85 -3.41
C LEU A 316 -5.51 0.49 -3.88
N MET A 317 -4.22 0.69 -3.71
CA MET A 317 -3.45 1.74 -4.36
C MET A 317 -2.62 1.13 -5.48
N PHE A 318 -2.48 1.84 -6.58
CA PHE A 318 -1.73 1.41 -7.75
C PHE A 318 -1.18 2.64 -8.48
N PHE A 319 -0.34 2.47 -9.46
CA PHE A 319 0.04 3.58 -10.34
C PHE A 319 -0.59 3.44 -11.72
N ARG A 320 -0.91 4.59 -12.30
CA ARG A 320 -1.48 4.72 -13.64
C ARG A 320 -0.52 5.47 -14.55
N ALA A 321 -0.07 4.82 -15.61
CA ALA A 321 0.76 5.48 -16.61
C ALA A 321 -0.08 6.30 -17.58
N SER A 322 0.43 7.47 -17.97
CA SER A 322 -0.23 8.34 -18.95
C SER A 322 -0.18 7.77 -20.37
N GLN A 323 -1.25 7.93 -21.12
CA GLN A 323 -1.23 7.69 -22.57
C GLN A 323 -0.35 8.73 -23.30
N GLY A 324 0.26 8.33 -24.41
CA GLY A 324 0.95 9.27 -25.31
C GLY A 324 2.45 9.44 -25.07
N GLY A 325 3.10 8.54 -24.34
CA GLY A 325 4.57 8.42 -24.32
C GLY A 325 5.32 9.48 -23.53
N ARG A 326 4.65 10.31 -22.71
CA ARG A 326 5.30 11.27 -21.80
C ARG A 326 6.07 10.52 -20.68
N GLY A 327 5.68 9.25 -20.41
CA GLY A 327 6.31 8.41 -19.39
C GLY A 327 6.03 8.90 -17.96
N THR A 328 4.93 9.65 -17.76
CA THR A 328 4.46 10.07 -16.44
C THR A 328 3.57 8.99 -15.85
N ALA A 329 3.56 8.86 -14.54
CA ALA A 329 2.68 7.99 -13.80
C ALA A 329 2.17 8.69 -12.56
N ASP A 330 0.91 8.46 -12.20
CA ASP A 330 0.25 9.01 -11.03
C ASP A 330 -0.24 7.88 -10.12
N LEU A 331 -0.30 8.14 -8.82
CA LEU A 331 -0.90 7.20 -7.87
C LEU A 331 -2.42 7.32 -7.89
N TRP A 332 -3.09 6.19 -7.87
CA TRP A 332 -4.54 6.06 -7.82
C TRP A 332 -4.96 5.06 -6.77
N SER A 333 -6.18 5.18 -6.29
CA SER A 333 -6.79 4.18 -5.40
C SER A 333 -8.18 3.80 -5.88
N VAL A 334 -8.58 2.56 -5.60
CA VAL A 334 -9.90 2.01 -5.90
C VAL A 334 -10.33 1.08 -4.76
N ASP A 335 -11.60 1.09 -4.40
CA ASP A 335 -12.15 0.12 -3.47
C ASP A 335 -12.52 -1.22 -4.17
N LEU A 336 -12.88 -2.22 -3.39
CA LEU A 336 -13.23 -3.55 -3.92
C LEU A 336 -14.53 -3.58 -4.74
N THR A 337 -15.31 -2.50 -4.77
CA THR A 337 -16.48 -2.38 -5.66
C THR A 337 -16.09 -1.94 -7.07
N GLY A 338 -14.89 -1.39 -7.26
CA GLY A 338 -14.44 -0.80 -8.51
C GLY A 338 -15.07 0.57 -8.84
N VAL A 339 -15.90 1.11 -7.95
CA VAL A 339 -16.67 2.35 -8.21
C VAL A 339 -15.94 3.60 -7.71
N ASN A 340 -15.29 3.52 -6.54
CA ASN A 340 -14.65 4.67 -5.90
C ASN A 340 -13.19 4.82 -6.32
N GLU A 341 -12.96 4.98 -7.61
CA GLU A 341 -11.64 5.23 -8.18
C GLU A 341 -11.27 6.71 -8.04
N ARG A 342 -10.08 7.02 -7.49
CA ARG A 342 -9.62 8.40 -7.29
C ARG A 342 -8.11 8.53 -7.40
N ALA A 343 -7.64 9.68 -7.88
CA ALA A 343 -6.24 10.06 -7.82
C ALA A 343 -5.79 10.29 -6.36
N VAL A 344 -4.58 9.83 -6.04
CA VAL A 344 -3.90 10.12 -4.78
C VAL A 344 -2.91 11.24 -5.03
N PRO A 345 -3.06 12.42 -4.39
CA PRO A 345 -2.23 13.57 -4.70
C PRO A 345 -0.77 13.31 -4.31
N THR A 346 0.12 13.51 -5.27
CA THR A 346 1.58 13.51 -5.08
C THR A 346 2.17 14.79 -5.64
N PRO A 347 3.25 15.35 -5.06
CA PRO A 347 3.87 16.57 -5.57
C PRO A 347 4.47 16.43 -6.97
N LEU A 348 4.83 15.22 -7.37
CA LEU A 348 5.50 14.85 -8.62
C LEU A 348 4.92 13.53 -9.11
N ASP A 349 5.34 13.05 -10.28
CA ASP A 349 4.97 11.72 -10.77
C ASP A 349 5.30 10.65 -9.75
N GLY A 350 4.49 9.59 -9.68
CA GLY A 350 4.63 8.51 -8.70
C GLY A 350 4.38 7.12 -9.27
N SER A 351 5.23 6.16 -8.89
CA SER A 351 5.08 4.75 -9.23
C SER A 351 5.39 3.83 -8.06
N ASP A 352 5.18 2.54 -8.20
CA ASP A 352 5.51 1.48 -7.24
C ASP A 352 5.00 1.73 -5.80
N PRO A 353 3.72 2.05 -5.57
CA PRO A 353 3.23 2.32 -4.23
C PRO A 353 3.30 1.09 -3.33
N ASP A 354 3.57 1.32 -2.04
CA ASP A 354 3.41 0.32 -0.99
C ASP A 354 2.70 0.93 0.21
N TRP A 355 1.47 0.51 0.44
CA TRP A 355 0.64 0.99 1.52
C TRP A 355 1.06 0.31 2.82
N GLY A 356 1.58 1.07 3.75
CA GLY A 356 2.08 0.56 5.02
C GLY A 356 0.96 0.19 6.00
N PRO A 357 1.29 -0.55 7.07
CA PRO A 357 0.36 -0.85 8.14
C PRO A 357 -0.05 0.42 8.91
N LEU A 358 -1.07 0.29 9.78
CA LEU A 358 -1.48 1.38 10.69
C LEU A 358 -0.32 1.86 11.55
N ARG A 359 -0.23 3.17 11.75
CA ARG A 359 0.79 3.79 12.62
C ARG A 359 0.55 3.38 14.09
N ARG A 360 1.60 2.96 14.76
CA ARG A 360 1.59 2.61 16.19
C ARG A 360 1.67 3.83 17.08
#